data_f814cdd86925c95209bf4f50dc441bcd
#
_entry.id   f814cdd86925c95209bf4f50dc441bcd
#
_cell.length_a   1.000
_cell.length_b   1.000
_cell.length_c   1.000
_cell.angle_alpha   90.00
_cell.angle_beta   90.00
_cell.angle_gamma   90.00
#
_symmetry.space_group_name_H-M   'P 1'
#
loop_
_entity.id
_entity.type
_entity.pdbx_description
1 polymer ?
#
loop_
_entity_poly.entity_id
_entity_poly.type
_entity_poly.pdbx_seq_one_letter_code
_entity_poly.pdbx_strand_id
1 'polypeptide(L)'
;MDYGDLLTRAWKIVWDNKWLVILGLVVALTSGGSNGGSRFNYGGSSSAQNQGEFDWRDLENMDQQDLEQFLREKLPFAGLTAAILIPLCCIIFLIGIALWVAGIISSGALIAGVDQIEREGTSRLPDAWRPAWAKGWRLVGINLVAIIPGIVFFLVMAGIVFAAIATTSNVSDSAIGPAVGGLIALFAVLCCAFVLVSIAIGALLIFAYRACMLEDTAVFESYGRGWEVLRGNIGQAIIILLIQVAISIVLGLLLILPSLCCLLWPLLLLVGAVKETYFSTLWTLGWHQWTGTSPAPRIVEQVPAV
;
A
#
# COMPACT_ATOMS: atom_id res chain seq x y z
N MET A 1 2.44 28.93 6.66
CA MET A 1 1.88 28.05 5.61
C MET A 1 0.38 28.24 5.60
N ASP A 2 -0.20 28.66 4.48
CA ASP A 2 -1.66 28.74 4.34
C ASP A 2 -2.19 27.39 3.82
N TYR A 3 -2.81 26.62 4.70
CA TYR A 3 -3.32 25.29 4.36
C TYR A 3 -4.57 25.38 3.46
N GLY A 4 -5.36 26.47 3.55
CA GLY A 4 -6.52 26.67 2.70
C GLY A 4 -6.13 26.89 1.25
N ASP A 5 -5.12 27.72 1.00
CA ASP A 5 -4.56 27.95 -0.33
C ASP A 5 -3.95 26.68 -0.91
N LEU A 6 -3.20 25.93 -0.10
CA LEU A 6 -2.58 24.68 -0.52
C LEU A 6 -3.60 23.61 -0.94
N LEU A 7 -4.69 23.45 -0.18
CA LEU A 7 -5.79 22.54 -0.50
C LEU A 7 -6.53 22.95 -1.79
N THR A 8 -6.82 24.24 -1.93
CA THR A 8 -7.51 24.80 -3.11
C THR A 8 -6.65 24.65 -4.36
N ARG A 9 -5.34 24.92 -4.25
CA ARG A 9 -4.37 24.77 -5.35
C ARG A 9 -4.22 23.32 -5.77
N ALA A 10 -4.10 22.38 -4.81
CA ALA A 10 -4.05 20.95 -5.09
C ALA A 10 -5.31 20.49 -5.84
N TRP A 11 -6.50 20.95 -5.41
CA TRP A 11 -7.76 20.62 -6.07
C TRP A 11 -7.81 21.16 -7.50
N LYS A 12 -7.39 22.40 -7.70
CA LYS A 12 -7.36 23.03 -9.03
C LYS A 12 -6.44 22.27 -9.99
N ILE A 13 -5.22 21.90 -9.55
CA ILE A 13 -4.28 21.13 -10.37
C ILE A 13 -4.91 19.81 -10.83
N VAL A 14 -5.56 19.09 -9.93
CA VAL A 14 -6.20 17.80 -10.25
C VAL A 14 -7.37 17.98 -11.22
N TRP A 15 -8.17 19.02 -11.03
CA TRP A 15 -9.36 19.28 -11.86
C TRP A 15 -9.01 19.76 -13.26
N ASP A 16 -7.99 20.61 -13.38
CA ASP A 16 -7.53 21.14 -14.67
C ASP A 16 -6.77 20.07 -15.48
N ASN A 17 -6.13 19.08 -14.79
CA ASN A 17 -5.30 18.04 -15.41
C ASN A 17 -5.89 16.64 -15.18
N LYS A 18 -7.02 16.35 -15.81
CA LYS A 18 -7.74 15.05 -15.64
C LYS A 18 -6.92 13.82 -15.96
N TRP A 19 -5.86 13.93 -16.76
CA TRP A 19 -4.96 12.82 -17.06
C TRP A 19 -4.20 12.31 -15.82
N LEU A 20 -4.00 13.17 -14.80
CA LEU A 20 -3.42 12.76 -13.51
C LEU A 20 -4.31 11.72 -12.80
N VAL A 21 -5.64 11.82 -12.97
CA VAL A 21 -6.58 10.86 -12.39
C VAL A 21 -6.41 9.47 -13.01
N ILE A 22 -5.97 9.37 -14.27
CA ILE A 22 -5.66 8.08 -14.90
C ILE A 22 -4.48 7.41 -14.19
N LEU A 23 -3.43 8.17 -13.87
CA LEU A 23 -2.31 7.65 -13.08
C LEU A 23 -2.77 7.28 -11.66
N GLY A 24 -3.59 8.13 -11.04
CA GLY A 24 -4.22 7.83 -9.75
C GLY A 24 -5.08 6.58 -9.77
N LEU A 25 -5.73 6.29 -10.90
CA LEU A 25 -6.50 5.05 -11.08
C LEU A 25 -5.59 3.82 -11.07
N VAL A 26 -4.46 3.86 -11.77
CA VAL A 26 -3.48 2.77 -11.73
C VAL A 26 -2.95 2.58 -10.31
N VAL A 27 -2.62 3.67 -9.61
CA VAL A 27 -2.21 3.61 -8.20
C VAL A 27 -3.32 3.02 -7.32
N ALA A 28 -4.57 3.46 -7.47
CA ALA A 28 -5.70 2.96 -6.69
C ALA A 28 -5.97 1.46 -6.94
N LEU A 29 -5.87 1.00 -8.18
CA LEU A 29 -6.02 -0.41 -8.54
C LEU A 29 -4.93 -1.28 -7.92
N THR A 30 -3.69 -0.81 -7.91
CA THR A 30 -2.54 -1.57 -7.42
C THR A 30 -2.38 -1.48 -5.90
N SER A 31 -2.88 -0.40 -5.27
CA SER A 31 -2.86 -0.21 -3.82
C SER A 31 -4.05 -0.88 -3.11
N GLY A 32 -4.92 -1.59 -3.84
CA GLY A 32 -6.12 -2.19 -3.26
C GLY A 32 -7.13 -1.18 -2.71
N GLY A 33 -7.15 0.04 -3.23
CA GLY A 33 -8.06 1.11 -2.79
C GLY A 33 -7.77 1.65 -1.38
N SER A 34 -6.63 1.26 -0.79
CA SER A 34 -6.28 1.70 0.55
C SER A 34 -5.35 2.91 0.52
N ASN A 35 -5.85 3.97 1.05
CA ASN A 35 -5.15 5.17 1.47
C ASN A 35 -3.82 4.94 2.13
N GLY A 36 -2.91 5.88 1.90
CA GLY A 36 -1.60 6.04 2.49
C GLY A 36 -1.48 5.85 4.01
N GLY A 37 -1.77 4.67 4.46
CA GLY A 37 -1.65 4.23 5.85
C GLY A 37 -1.71 2.73 6.02
N SER A 38 -2.30 1.99 5.08
CA SER A 38 -2.40 0.54 5.22
C SER A 38 -2.12 -0.20 3.91
N ARG A 39 -0.87 -0.16 3.46
CA ARG A 39 -0.37 -1.07 2.41
C ARG A 39 -0.37 -2.54 2.87
N PHE A 40 -0.87 -2.83 4.05
CA PHE A 40 -0.92 -4.16 4.66
C PHE A 40 -2.33 -4.68 4.92
N ASN A 41 -3.36 -4.18 4.23
CA ASN A 41 -4.67 -4.81 4.32
C ASN A 41 -4.73 -6.03 3.39
N TYR A 42 -4.00 -7.08 3.75
CA TYR A 42 -4.24 -8.42 3.27
C TYR A 42 -5.40 -9.02 4.08
N GLY A 43 -6.55 -8.35 4.03
CA GLY A 43 -7.81 -8.84 4.55
C GLY A 43 -8.48 -9.72 3.51
N GLY A 44 -7.87 -10.83 3.17
CA GLY A 44 -8.57 -11.94 2.59
C GLY A 44 -9.49 -12.53 3.66
N SER A 45 -10.71 -12.01 3.80
CA SER A 45 -11.79 -12.79 4.37
C SER A 45 -12.14 -13.88 3.37
N SER A 46 -11.36 -14.94 3.35
CA SER A 46 -11.81 -16.22 2.86
C SER A 46 -12.89 -16.68 3.82
N SER A 47 -14.14 -16.38 3.51
CA SER A 47 -15.26 -17.20 3.94
C SER A 47 -15.01 -18.59 3.32
N ALA A 48 -14.23 -19.38 4.04
CA ALA A 48 -14.13 -20.81 3.82
C ALA A 48 -15.51 -21.38 4.15
N GLN A 49 -16.36 -21.42 3.15
CA GLN A 49 -17.61 -22.14 3.15
C GLN A 49 -17.24 -23.61 3.25
N ASN A 50 -17.69 -24.25 4.30
CA ASN A 50 -17.59 -25.67 4.59
C ASN A 50 -17.63 -26.52 3.30
N GLN A 51 -16.49 -26.97 2.84
CA GLN A 51 -16.38 -28.12 1.98
C GLN A 51 -15.57 -29.17 2.74
N GLY A 52 -16.30 -30.18 3.25
CA GLY A 52 -15.78 -31.44 3.74
C GLY A 52 -14.58 -31.29 4.67
N GLU A 53 -14.84 -31.25 5.96
CA GLU A 53 -13.84 -31.31 7.00
C GLU A 53 -12.96 -32.54 6.74
N PHE A 54 -11.78 -32.30 6.14
CA PHE A 54 -10.77 -33.33 6.00
C PHE A 54 -10.15 -33.52 7.38
N ASP A 55 -10.62 -34.54 8.10
CA ASP A 55 -10.12 -34.86 9.43
C ASP A 55 -8.73 -35.52 9.29
N TRP A 56 -7.69 -34.80 9.74
CA TRP A 56 -6.31 -35.31 9.75
C TRP A 56 -6.17 -36.58 10.57
N ARG A 57 -7.11 -36.91 11.46
CA ARG A 57 -7.17 -38.12 12.27
C ARG A 57 -7.46 -39.34 11.43
N ASP A 58 -8.15 -39.19 10.29
CA ASP A 58 -8.41 -40.30 9.36
C ASP A 58 -7.11 -40.76 8.67
N LEU A 59 -6.14 -39.87 8.46
CA LEU A 59 -4.83 -40.24 7.92
C LEU A 59 -3.94 -41.00 8.89
N GLU A 60 -4.07 -40.75 10.19
CA GLU A 60 -3.24 -41.37 11.23
C GLU A 60 -3.64 -42.84 11.46
N ASN A 61 -4.86 -43.21 11.14
CA ASN A 61 -5.43 -44.54 11.28
C ASN A 61 -5.56 -45.37 9.99
N MET A 62 -5.15 -44.81 8.83
CA MET A 62 -5.16 -45.54 7.56
C MET A 62 -4.05 -46.54 7.44
N ASP A 63 -4.40 -47.78 7.11
CA ASP A 63 -3.38 -48.82 6.79
C ASP A 63 -2.71 -48.46 5.45
N GLN A 64 -1.48 -48.92 5.24
CA GLN A 64 -0.68 -48.60 4.04
C GLN A 64 -1.42 -48.95 2.73
N GLN A 65 -2.28 -49.95 2.72
CA GLN A 65 -3.07 -50.36 1.59
C GLN A 65 -4.22 -49.38 1.28
N ASP A 66 -4.86 -48.84 2.31
CA ASP A 66 -5.93 -47.85 2.19
C ASP A 66 -5.37 -46.49 1.73
N LEU A 67 -4.18 -46.12 2.19
CA LEU A 67 -3.45 -44.94 1.78
C LEU A 67 -3.05 -45.01 0.29
N GLU A 68 -2.55 -46.14 -0.19
CA GLU A 68 -2.23 -46.34 -1.60
C GLU A 68 -3.48 -46.29 -2.49
N GLN A 69 -4.58 -46.87 -2.01
CA GLN A 69 -5.86 -46.87 -2.75
C GLN A 69 -6.47 -45.48 -2.81
N PHE A 70 -6.44 -44.73 -1.69
CA PHE A 70 -6.86 -43.33 -1.60
C PHE A 70 -6.02 -42.44 -2.50
N LEU A 71 -4.70 -42.60 -2.48
CA LEU A 71 -3.80 -41.88 -3.37
C LEU A 71 -4.05 -42.22 -4.85
N ARG A 72 -4.26 -43.49 -5.21
CA ARG A 72 -4.57 -43.91 -6.59
C ARG A 72 -5.90 -43.36 -7.08
N GLU A 73 -6.90 -43.29 -6.23
CA GLU A 73 -8.23 -42.81 -6.60
C GLU A 73 -8.31 -41.29 -6.69
N LYS A 74 -7.61 -40.58 -5.83
CA LYS A 74 -7.59 -39.10 -5.75
C LYS A 74 -6.46 -38.44 -6.54
N LEU A 75 -5.31 -39.12 -6.72
CA LEU A 75 -4.15 -38.57 -7.42
C LEU A 75 -4.39 -38.19 -8.89
N PRO A 76 -5.13 -38.96 -9.74
CA PRO A 76 -5.33 -38.52 -11.11
C PRO A 76 -6.12 -37.21 -11.19
N PHE A 77 -7.10 -37.00 -10.29
CA PHE A 77 -7.83 -35.73 -10.20
C PHE A 77 -6.99 -34.63 -9.55
N ALA A 78 -6.26 -34.92 -8.47
CA ALA A 78 -5.36 -33.96 -7.82
C ALA A 78 -4.18 -33.59 -8.73
N GLY A 79 -3.63 -34.53 -9.49
CA GLY A 79 -2.57 -34.28 -10.46
C GLY A 79 -3.04 -33.39 -11.62
N LEU A 80 -4.24 -33.62 -12.14
CA LEU A 80 -4.80 -32.79 -13.21
C LEU A 80 -5.15 -31.39 -12.72
N THR A 81 -5.75 -31.27 -11.53
CA THR A 81 -6.04 -29.97 -10.89
C THR A 81 -4.76 -29.24 -10.55
N ALA A 82 -3.73 -29.90 -9.99
CA ALA A 82 -2.45 -29.29 -9.73
C ALA A 82 -1.73 -28.84 -11.01
N ALA A 83 -1.78 -29.63 -12.09
CA ALA A 83 -1.18 -29.29 -13.38
C ALA A 83 -1.81 -28.03 -14.01
N ILE A 84 -3.07 -27.73 -13.71
CA ILE A 84 -3.74 -26.51 -14.19
C ILE A 84 -3.59 -25.38 -13.16
N LEU A 85 -3.71 -25.66 -11.86
CA LEU A 85 -3.68 -24.65 -10.81
C LEU A 85 -2.30 -24.01 -10.67
N ILE A 86 -1.21 -24.79 -10.76
CA ILE A 86 0.14 -24.26 -10.61
C ILE A 86 0.48 -23.22 -11.68
N PRO A 87 0.34 -23.49 -12.99
CA PRO A 87 0.62 -22.47 -14.01
C PRO A 87 -0.34 -21.28 -13.92
N LEU A 88 -1.61 -21.50 -13.56
CA LEU A 88 -2.56 -20.43 -13.35
C LEU A 88 -2.13 -19.51 -12.19
N CYS A 89 -1.72 -20.09 -11.05
CA CYS A 89 -1.17 -19.33 -9.93
C CYS A 89 0.11 -18.57 -10.32
N CYS A 90 1.00 -19.19 -11.11
CA CYS A 90 2.21 -18.52 -11.60
C CYS A 90 1.87 -17.32 -12.50
N ILE A 91 0.89 -17.45 -13.39
CA ILE A 91 0.45 -16.37 -14.27
C ILE A 91 -0.18 -15.23 -13.43
N ILE A 92 -1.07 -15.55 -12.50
CA ILE A 92 -1.70 -14.57 -11.61
C ILE A 92 -0.63 -13.85 -10.77
N PHE A 93 0.36 -14.57 -10.27
CA PHE A 93 1.47 -14.02 -9.51
C PHE A 93 2.33 -13.06 -10.35
N LEU A 94 2.67 -13.44 -11.59
CA LEU A 94 3.42 -12.56 -12.51
C LEU A 94 2.64 -11.31 -12.87
N ILE A 95 1.33 -11.44 -13.14
CA ILE A 95 0.45 -10.28 -13.38
C ILE A 95 0.41 -9.38 -12.13
N GLY A 96 0.31 -9.97 -10.94
CA GLY A 96 0.35 -9.24 -9.66
C GLY A 96 1.63 -8.43 -9.48
N ILE A 97 2.79 -9.03 -9.78
CA ILE A 97 4.08 -8.33 -9.74
C ILE A 97 4.12 -7.18 -10.77
N ALA A 98 3.68 -7.44 -11.99
CA ALA A 98 3.66 -6.43 -13.04
C ALA A 98 2.77 -5.23 -12.67
N LEU A 99 1.58 -5.49 -12.14
CA LEU A 99 0.68 -4.46 -11.64
C LEU A 99 1.28 -3.70 -10.46
N TRP A 100 1.90 -4.40 -9.51
CA TRP A 100 2.56 -3.78 -8.36
C TRP A 100 3.67 -2.82 -8.81
N VAL A 101 4.54 -3.23 -9.74
CA VAL A 101 5.58 -2.36 -10.31
C VAL A 101 4.96 -1.17 -11.05
N ALA A 102 3.91 -1.41 -11.85
CA ALA A 102 3.19 -0.34 -12.55
C ALA A 102 2.61 0.69 -11.58
N GLY A 103 2.08 0.27 -10.43
CA GLY A 103 1.59 1.15 -9.38
C GLY A 103 2.67 2.03 -8.77
N ILE A 104 3.85 1.45 -8.52
CA ILE A 104 5.01 2.18 -8.00
C ILE A 104 5.45 3.25 -9.00
N ILE A 105 5.59 2.90 -10.29
CA ILE A 105 5.98 3.83 -11.35
C ILE A 105 4.92 4.92 -11.53
N SER A 106 3.64 4.58 -11.49
CA SER A 106 2.55 5.55 -11.57
C SER A 106 2.56 6.53 -10.41
N SER A 107 2.91 6.08 -9.20
CA SER A 107 3.09 6.98 -8.04
C SER A 107 4.24 7.97 -8.27
N GLY A 108 5.35 7.52 -8.85
CA GLY A 108 6.45 8.39 -9.28
C GLY A 108 6.04 9.37 -10.37
N ALA A 109 5.26 8.90 -11.36
CA ALA A 109 4.76 9.73 -12.46
C ALA A 109 3.79 10.83 -11.98
N LEU A 110 2.97 10.54 -10.95
CA LEU A 110 2.13 11.56 -10.31
C LEU A 110 2.98 12.68 -9.71
N ILE A 111 4.07 12.34 -8.99
CA ILE A 111 4.97 13.32 -8.37
C ILE A 111 5.64 14.16 -9.47
N ALA A 112 6.19 13.52 -10.51
CA ALA A 112 6.83 14.22 -11.61
C ALA A 112 5.85 15.11 -12.39
N GLY A 113 4.63 14.64 -12.63
CA GLY A 113 3.61 15.40 -13.32
C GLY A 113 3.18 16.66 -12.57
N VAL A 114 3.02 16.56 -11.25
CA VAL A 114 2.71 17.72 -10.40
C VAL A 114 3.87 18.72 -10.39
N ASP A 115 5.12 18.25 -10.28
CA ASP A 115 6.31 19.12 -10.33
C ASP A 115 6.41 19.87 -11.66
N GLN A 116 6.17 19.18 -12.79
CA GLN A 116 6.17 19.82 -14.11
C GLN A 116 5.06 20.87 -14.25
N ILE A 117 3.84 20.56 -13.76
CA ILE A 117 2.72 21.52 -13.79
C ILE A 117 3.06 22.77 -12.98
N GLU A 118 3.72 22.60 -11.83
CA GLU A 118 4.16 23.71 -10.99
C GLU A 118 5.23 24.58 -11.68
N ARG A 119 6.18 23.95 -12.39
CA ARG A 119 7.28 24.65 -13.06
C ARG A 119 6.88 25.28 -14.39
N GLU A 120 6.14 24.53 -15.21
CA GLU A 120 5.88 24.87 -16.61
C GLU A 120 4.43 25.33 -16.87
N GLY A 121 3.53 25.14 -15.89
CA GLY A 121 2.11 25.43 -16.00
C GLY A 121 1.29 24.38 -16.74
N THR A 122 1.94 23.49 -17.48
CA THR A 122 1.29 22.39 -18.22
C THR A 122 2.18 21.16 -18.23
N SER A 123 1.58 19.98 -18.20
CA SER A 123 2.28 18.71 -18.38
C SER A 123 1.39 17.73 -19.12
N ARG A 124 2.01 16.74 -19.78
CA ARG A 124 1.32 15.63 -20.45
C ARG A 124 1.73 14.30 -19.87
N LEU A 125 0.87 13.32 -20.01
CA LEU A 125 1.10 11.96 -19.49
C LEU A 125 2.48 11.38 -19.90
N PRO A 126 2.95 11.48 -21.17
CA PRO A 126 4.26 10.95 -21.56
C PRO A 126 5.43 11.66 -20.85
N ASP A 127 5.29 12.96 -20.62
CA ASP A 127 6.34 13.79 -20.03
C ASP A 127 6.52 13.46 -18.53
N ALA A 128 5.44 13.16 -17.84
CA ALA A 128 5.46 12.69 -16.46
C ALA A 128 5.90 11.22 -16.32
N TRP A 129 5.56 10.37 -17.30
CA TRP A 129 5.85 8.94 -17.27
C TRP A 129 7.34 8.65 -17.52
N ARG A 130 7.98 9.35 -18.45
CA ARG A 130 9.40 9.16 -18.80
C ARG A 130 10.34 9.20 -17.59
N PRO A 131 10.37 10.27 -16.78
CA PRO A 131 11.26 10.33 -15.62
C PRO A 131 10.93 9.27 -14.58
N ALA A 132 9.65 8.95 -14.38
CA ALA A 132 9.25 7.89 -13.45
C ALA A 132 9.72 6.50 -13.90
N TRP A 133 9.64 6.20 -15.20
CA TRP A 133 10.15 4.96 -15.76
C TRP A 133 11.69 4.87 -15.66
N ALA A 134 12.39 5.94 -15.96
CA ALA A 134 13.86 5.99 -15.86
C ALA A 134 14.35 5.74 -14.43
N LYS A 135 13.59 6.21 -13.42
CA LYS A 135 13.87 6.02 -11.98
C LYS A 135 13.13 4.82 -11.38
N GLY A 136 12.42 4.04 -12.21
CA GLY A 136 11.53 2.96 -11.76
C GLY A 136 12.21 1.96 -10.83
N TRP A 137 13.44 1.52 -11.14
CA TRP A 137 14.18 0.61 -10.28
C TRP A 137 14.53 1.19 -8.90
N ARG A 138 14.80 2.49 -8.83
CA ARG A 138 15.05 3.16 -7.54
C ARG A 138 13.76 3.22 -6.71
N LEU A 139 12.63 3.53 -7.35
CA LEU A 139 11.32 3.54 -6.69
C LEU A 139 10.92 2.14 -6.18
N VAL A 140 11.16 1.10 -6.98
CA VAL A 140 10.97 -0.30 -6.57
C VAL A 140 11.89 -0.64 -5.38
N GLY A 141 13.15 -0.22 -5.43
CA GLY A 141 14.10 -0.40 -4.33
C GLY A 141 13.63 0.27 -3.03
N ILE A 142 13.12 1.50 -3.11
CA ILE A 142 12.54 2.20 -1.96
C ILE A 142 11.37 1.39 -1.37
N ASN A 143 10.49 0.88 -2.23
CA ASN A 143 9.35 0.06 -1.76
C ASN A 143 9.81 -1.27 -1.14
N LEU A 144 10.83 -1.89 -1.72
CA LEU A 144 11.38 -3.16 -1.21
C LEU A 144 11.97 -2.99 0.19
N VAL A 145 12.71 -1.91 0.44
CA VAL A 145 13.24 -1.58 1.77
C VAL A 145 12.10 -1.40 2.78
N ALA A 146 10.99 -0.77 2.38
CA ALA A 146 9.82 -0.60 3.25
C ALA A 146 9.11 -1.91 3.61
N ILE A 147 9.27 -2.98 2.82
CA ILE A 147 8.67 -4.30 3.08
C ILE A 147 9.47 -5.07 4.14
N ILE A 148 10.77 -4.81 4.29
CA ILE A 148 11.66 -5.57 5.21
C ILE A 148 11.10 -5.66 6.64
N PRO A 149 10.66 -4.57 7.29
CA PRO A 149 10.09 -4.66 8.64
C PRO A 149 8.85 -5.54 8.73
N GLY A 150 8.04 -5.57 7.67
CA GLY A 150 6.88 -6.46 7.57
C GLY A 150 7.28 -7.93 7.52
N ILE A 151 8.31 -8.27 6.74
CA ILE A 151 8.85 -9.63 6.66
C ILE A 151 9.41 -10.06 8.02
N VAL A 152 10.21 -9.19 8.65
CA VAL A 152 10.77 -9.46 9.99
C VAL A 152 9.66 -9.71 11.01
N PHE A 153 8.65 -8.85 11.03
CA PHE A 153 7.50 -9.03 11.92
C PHE A 153 6.78 -10.36 11.67
N PHE A 154 6.53 -10.72 10.40
CA PHE A 154 5.89 -11.97 10.04
C PHE A 154 6.71 -13.19 10.49
N LEU A 155 8.03 -13.16 10.30
CA LEU A 155 8.92 -14.25 10.75
C LEU A 155 8.94 -14.39 12.27
N VAL A 156 8.97 -13.27 13.00
CA VAL A 156 8.89 -13.27 14.47
C VAL A 156 7.56 -13.86 14.92
N MET A 157 6.45 -13.45 14.32
CA MET A 157 5.13 -13.98 14.64
C MET A 157 5.00 -15.46 14.33
N ALA A 158 5.48 -15.91 13.17
CA ALA A 158 5.51 -17.32 12.80
C ALA A 158 6.36 -18.15 13.80
N GLY A 159 7.50 -17.61 14.22
CA GLY A 159 8.35 -18.24 15.25
C GLY A 159 7.65 -18.38 16.60
N ILE A 160 6.93 -17.34 17.04
CA ILE A 160 6.16 -17.38 18.31
C ILE A 160 5.03 -18.41 18.22
N VAL A 161 4.29 -18.46 17.13
CA VAL A 161 3.21 -19.43 16.93
C VAL A 161 3.77 -20.85 16.90
N PHE A 162 4.86 -21.06 16.17
CA PHE A 162 5.52 -22.38 16.11
C PHE A 162 6.03 -22.83 17.50
N ALA A 163 6.68 -21.94 18.25
CA ALA A 163 7.12 -22.21 19.61
C ALA A 163 5.93 -22.51 20.54
N ALA A 164 4.82 -21.79 20.41
CA ALA A 164 3.61 -22.05 21.19
C ALA A 164 3.03 -23.44 20.90
N ILE A 165 2.94 -23.85 19.65
CA ILE A 165 2.45 -25.17 19.24
C ILE A 165 3.38 -26.28 19.82
N ALA A 166 4.69 -26.09 19.70
CA ALA A 166 5.67 -27.06 20.19
C ALA A 166 5.66 -27.21 21.73
N THR A 167 5.32 -26.16 22.46
CA THR A 167 5.27 -26.20 23.93
C THR A 167 3.95 -26.75 24.46
N THR A 168 2.80 -26.52 23.78
CA THR A 168 1.49 -27.00 24.21
C THR A 168 1.38 -28.52 24.27
N SER A 169 2.18 -29.25 23.48
CA SER A 169 2.22 -30.72 23.53
C SER A 169 2.77 -31.28 24.85
N ASN A 170 3.42 -30.47 25.70
CA ASN A 170 4.08 -30.88 26.93
C ASN A 170 3.53 -30.17 28.19
N VAL A 171 2.46 -29.41 28.07
CA VAL A 171 1.91 -28.60 29.19
C VAL A 171 0.71 -29.31 29.82
N SER A 172 0.67 -29.32 31.15
CA SER A 172 -0.47 -29.85 31.92
C SER A 172 -1.71 -28.92 31.72
N ASP A 173 -2.90 -29.50 31.71
CA ASP A 173 -4.17 -28.79 31.46
C ASP A 173 -4.37 -27.55 32.34
N SER A 174 -3.85 -27.54 33.58
CA SER A 174 -3.93 -26.37 34.46
C SER A 174 -3.08 -25.18 34.05
N ALA A 175 -2.04 -25.37 33.26
CA ALA A 175 -1.13 -24.32 32.82
C ALA A 175 -1.48 -23.76 31.42
N ILE A 176 -2.39 -24.41 30.69
CA ILE A 176 -2.80 -23.98 29.33
C ILE A 176 -3.45 -22.61 29.37
N GLY A 177 -4.36 -22.33 30.30
CA GLY A 177 -5.05 -21.05 30.39
C GLY A 177 -4.12 -19.84 30.57
N PRO A 178 -3.24 -19.83 31.58
CA PRO A 178 -2.26 -18.75 31.75
C PRO A 178 -1.28 -18.60 30.58
N ALA A 179 -0.85 -19.73 29.97
CA ALA A 179 0.05 -19.71 28.82
C ALA A 179 -0.58 -19.06 27.59
N VAL A 180 -1.83 -19.40 27.27
CA VAL A 180 -2.61 -18.80 26.18
C VAL A 180 -2.86 -17.32 26.46
N GLY A 181 -3.21 -16.94 27.68
CA GLY A 181 -3.39 -15.55 28.08
C GLY A 181 -2.13 -14.70 27.89
N GLY A 182 -0.96 -15.24 28.29
CA GLY A 182 0.35 -14.61 28.09
C GLY A 182 0.70 -14.44 26.62
N LEU A 183 0.41 -15.45 25.79
CA LEU A 183 0.65 -15.41 24.36
C LEU A 183 -0.23 -14.33 23.67
N ILE A 184 -1.51 -14.23 24.03
CA ILE A 184 -2.41 -13.20 23.50
C ILE A 184 -1.94 -11.80 23.89
N ALA A 185 -1.51 -11.60 25.14
CA ALA A 185 -0.96 -10.31 25.57
C ALA A 185 0.31 -9.93 24.82
N LEU A 186 1.25 -10.86 24.64
CA LEU A 186 2.45 -10.65 23.86
C LEU A 186 2.13 -10.30 22.40
N PHE A 187 1.22 -11.05 21.78
CA PHE A 187 0.74 -10.79 20.43
C PHE A 187 0.16 -9.37 20.31
N ALA A 188 -0.70 -8.95 21.25
CA ALA A 188 -1.29 -7.63 21.24
C ALA A 188 -0.23 -6.51 21.32
N VAL A 189 0.75 -6.66 22.22
CA VAL A 189 1.86 -5.68 22.34
C VAL A 189 2.69 -5.60 21.07
N LEU A 190 3.05 -6.75 20.47
CA LEU A 190 3.81 -6.79 19.22
C LEU A 190 3.03 -6.18 18.05
N CYS A 191 1.72 -6.46 17.96
CA CYS A 191 0.85 -5.84 16.94
C CYS A 191 0.79 -4.33 17.11
N CYS A 192 0.61 -3.82 18.34
CA CYS A 192 0.61 -2.39 18.59
C CYS A 192 1.94 -1.73 18.22
N ALA A 193 3.06 -2.33 18.59
CA ALA A 193 4.39 -1.85 18.21
C ALA A 193 4.57 -1.84 16.68
N PHE A 194 4.15 -2.90 16.01
CA PHE A 194 4.23 -3.01 14.55
C PHE A 194 3.39 -1.95 13.84
N VAL A 195 2.18 -1.66 14.33
CA VAL A 195 1.32 -0.60 13.78
C VAL A 195 2.02 0.76 13.85
N LEU A 196 2.63 1.10 15.00
CA LEU A 196 3.37 2.36 15.14
C LEU A 196 4.56 2.44 14.18
N VAL A 197 5.34 1.37 14.08
CA VAL A 197 6.47 1.28 13.12
C VAL A 197 5.97 1.41 11.68
N SER A 198 4.87 0.75 11.33
CA SER A 198 4.29 0.81 9.99
C SER A 198 3.82 2.22 9.62
N ILE A 199 3.23 2.96 10.56
CA ILE A 199 2.82 4.35 10.35
C ILE A 199 4.06 5.22 10.10
N ALA A 200 5.11 5.07 10.90
CA ALA A 200 6.35 5.82 10.74
C ALA A 200 7.03 5.54 9.39
N ILE A 201 7.12 4.26 8.99
CA ILE A 201 7.68 3.86 7.70
C ILE A 201 6.80 4.37 6.55
N GLY A 202 5.48 4.30 6.67
CA GLY A 202 4.54 4.82 5.68
C GLY A 202 4.71 6.32 5.45
N ALA A 203 4.84 7.10 6.52
CA ALA A 203 5.15 8.52 6.43
C ALA A 203 6.50 8.76 5.75
N LEU A 204 7.55 8.06 6.19
CA LEU A 204 8.89 8.20 5.63
C LEU A 204 8.93 7.82 4.14
N LEU A 205 8.16 6.81 3.73
CA LEU A 205 8.05 6.38 2.34
C LEU A 205 7.48 7.51 1.45
N ILE A 206 6.47 8.25 1.94
CA ILE A 206 5.90 9.39 1.24
C ILE A 206 6.97 10.43 0.91
N PHE A 207 7.88 10.70 1.84
CA PHE A 207 8.98 11.65 1.66
C PHE A 207 10.12 11.07 0.82
N ALA A 208 10.47 9.81 0.98
CA ALA A 208 11.51 9.14 0.21
C ALA A 208 11.18 9.10 -1.30
N TYR A 209 9.91 8.87 -1.66
CA TYR A 209 9.48 8.94 -3.06
C TYR A 209 9.72 10.33 -3.67
N ARG A 210 9.46 11.40 -2.91
CA ARG A 210 9.66 12.78 -3.35
C ARG A 210 11.13 13.12 -3.47
N ALA A 211 11.94 12.72 -2.50
CA ALA A 211 13.40 12.89 -2.56
C ALA A 211 13.98 12.20 -3.81
N CYS A 212 13.59 10.96 -4.09
CA CYS A 212 14.04 10.23 -5.27
C CYS A 212 13.59 10.88 -6.58
N MET A 213 12.34 11.33 -6.66
CA MET A 213 11.79 11.88 -7.91
C MET A 213 12.26 13.31 -8.17
N LEU A 214 12.29 14.17 -7.15
CA LEU A 214 12.53 15.60 -7.28
C LEU A 214 14.01 15.98 -7.12
N GLU A 215 14.75 15.28 -6.24
CA GLU A 215 16.16 15.55 -5.96
C GLU A 215 17.12 14.51 -6.56
N ASP A 216 16.62 13.50 -7.30
CA ASP A 216 17.38 12.44 -7.99
C ASP A 216 18.29 11.60 -7.06
N THR A 217 17.88 11.42 -5.82
CA THR A 217 18.65 10.71 -4.81
C THR A 217 18.62 9.18 -5.01
N ALA A 218 19.66 8.48 -4.51
CA ALA A 218 19.70 7.02 -4.47
C ALA A 218 18.73 6.47 -3.41
N VAL A 219 18.45 5.14 -3.42
CA VAL A 219 17.45 4.50 -2.55
C VAL A 219 17.62 4.84 -1.07
N PHE A 220 18.79 4.60 -0.50
CA PHE A 220 19.06 4.86 0.92
C PHE A 220 19.18 6.34 1.24
N GLU A 221 19.75 7.10 0.32
CA GLU A 221 19.86 8.56 0.42
C GLU A 221 18.47 9.22 0.45
N SER A 222 17.53 8.70 -0.35
CA SER A 222 16.13 9.16 -0.37
C SER A 222 15.46 9.02 1.00
N TYR A 223 15.74 7.94 1.73
CA TYR A 223 15.25 7.77 3.11
C TYR A 223 15.90 8.76 4.08
N GLY A 224 17.21 8.97 3.97
CA GLY A 224 17.94 9.96 4.78
C GLY A 224 17.42 11.38 4.56
N ARG A 225 17.28 11.76 3.28
CA ARG A 225 16.74 13.06 2.90
C ARG A 225 15.28 13.24 3.31
N GLY A 226 14.46 12.20 3.08
CA GLY A 226 13.07 12.18 3.53
C GLY A 226 12.92 12.37 5.04
N TRP A 227 13.79 11.72 5.84
CA TRP A 227 13.82 11.88 7.28
C TRP A 227 14.23 13.28 7.72
N GLU A 228 15.23 13.87 7.07
CA GLU A 228 15.70 15.25 7.35
C GLU A 228 14.56 16.26 7.15
N VAL A 229 13.87 16.20 5.99
CA VAL A 229 12.75 17.09 5.68
C VAL A 229 11.57 16.86 6.62
N LEU A 230 11.23 15.61 6.91
CA LEU A 230 10.17 15.26 7.86
C LEU A 230 10.48 15.79 9.25
N ARG A 231 11.70 15.58 9.75
CA ARG A 231 12.12 16.04 11.08
C ARG A 231 12.13 17.57 11.20
N GLY A 232 12.50 18.27 10.13
CA GLY A 232 12.47 19.74 10.08
C GLY A 232 11.05 20.31 10.09
N ASN A 233 10.05 19.55 9.63
CA ASN A 233 8.69 20.03 9.39
C ASN A 233 7.61 19.14 10.02
N ILE A 234 7.92 18.43 11.13
CA ILE A 234 7.01 17.44 11.76
C ILE A 234 5.63 18.03 12.02
N GLY A 235 5.53 19.25 12.57
CA GLY A 235 4.24 19.87 12.89
C GLY A 235 3.38 20.08 11.66
N GLN A 236 3.97 20.55 10.58
CA GLN A 236 3.26 20.79 9.31
C GLN A 236 2.85 19.46 8.63
N ALA A 237 3.74 18.46 8.66
CA ALA A 237 3.45 17.13 8.15
C ALA A 237 2.30 16.46 8.90
N ILE A 238 2.25 16.58 10.23
CA ILE A 238 1.14 16.07 11.05
C ILE A 238 -0.17 16.75 10.69
N ILE A 239 -0.19 18.07 10.47
CA ILE A 239 -1.41 18.77 10.08
C ILE A 239 -1.93 18.26 8.73
N ILE A 240 -1.06 18.10 7.72
CA ILE A 240 -1.45 17.54 6.42
C ILE A 240 -1.96 16.11 6.59
N LEU A 241 -1.32 15.29 7.40
CA LEU A 241 -1.75 13.92 7.69
C LEU A 241 -3.10 13.89 8.39
N LEU A 242 -3.36 14.77 9.34
CA LEU A 242 -4.67 14.88 10.00
C LEU A 242 -5.76 15.30 9.02
N ILE A 243 -5.49 16.25 8.13
CA ILE A 243 -6.41 16.66 7.06
C ILE A 243 -6.69 15.45 6.14
N GLN A 244 -5.66 14.71 5.75
CA GLN A 244 -5.80 13.51 4.94
C GLN A 244 -6.66 12.45 5.61
N VAL A 245 -6.45 12.20 6.91
CA VAL A 245 -7.24 11.24 7.69
C VAL A 245 -8.69 11.72 7.80
N ALA A 246 -8.93 13.00 8.10
CA ALA A 246 -10.27 13.56 8.21
C ALA A 246 -11.05 13.41 6.88
N ILE A 247 -10.45 13.80 5.76
CA ILE A 247 -11.06 13.63 4.43
C ILE A 247 -11.33 12.16 4.15
N SER A 248 -10.40 11.27 4.51
CA SER A 248 -10.54 9.83 4.30
C SER A 248 -11.66 9.21 5.09
N ILE A 249 -11.86 9.64 6.34
CA ILE A 249 -12.98 9.20 7.18
C ILE A 249 -14.31 9.67 6.57
N VAL A 250 -14.42 10.94 6.21
CA VAL A 250 -15.64 11.49 5.60
C VAL A 250 -15.99 10.76 4.30
N LEU A 251 -15.01 10.57 3.41
CA LEU A 251 -15.21 9.81 2.17
C LEU A 251 -15.55 8.35 2.45
N GLY A 252 -14.90 7.72 3.43
CA GLY A 252 -15.18 6.34 3.83
C GLY A 252 -16.62 6.18 4.31
N LEU A 253 -17.09 7.06 5.18
CA LEU A 253 -18.48 7.06 5.66
C LEU A 253 -19.48 7.26 4.52
N LEU A 254 -19.20 8.21 3.60
CA LEU A 254 -20.05 8.48 2.45
C LEU A 254 -20.13 7.29 1.49
N LEU A 255 -19.03 6.54 1.35
CA LEU A 255 -18.93 5.42 0.42
C LEU A 255 -19.39 4.08 1.01
N ILE A 256 -19.77 4.00 2.29
CA ILE A 256 -20.32 2.76 2.89
C ILE A 256 -21.57 2.30 2.13
N LEU A 257 -22.51 3.20 1.87
CA LEU A 257 -23.75 2.87 1.15
C LEU A 257 -23.49 2.38 -0.28
N PRO A 258 -22.71 3.08 -1.12
CA PRO A 258 -22.34 2.60 -2.44
C PRO A 258 -21.54 1.28 -2.42
N SER A 259 -20.73 1.02 -1.39
CA SER A 259 -19.93 -0.21 -1.30
C SER A 259 -20.76 -1.48 -1.12
N LEU A 260 -21.96 -1.36 -0.55
CA LEU A 260 -22.92 -2.46 -0.43
C LEU A 260 -23.53 -2.86 -1.80
N CYS A 261 -23.51 -1.97 -2.78
CA CYS A 261 -23.99 -2.25 -4.13
C CYS A 261 -22.80 -2.62 -5.02
N CYS A 262 -22.60 -3.91 -5.31
CA CYS A 262 -21.51 -4.38 -6.19
C CYS A 262 -21.48 -3.70 -7.56
N LEU A 263 -22.62 -3.20 -8.05
CA LEU A 263 -22.73 -2.48 -9.32
C LEU A 263 -22.01 -1.12 -9.32
N LEU A 264 -21.76 -0.52 -8.15
CA LEU A 264 -21.12 0.78 -7.99
C LEU A 264 -19.59 0.68 -7.78
N TRP A 265 -19.02 -0.52 -7.89
CA TRP A 265 -17.58 -0.73 -7.74
C TRP A 265 -16.70 0.14 -8.67
N PRO A 266 -17.04 0.36 -9.96
CA PRO A 266 -16.28 1.30 -10.80
C PRO A 266 -16.28 2.73 -10.27
N LEU A 267 -17.37 3.17 -9.64
CA LEU A 267 -17.46 4.49 -9.02
C LEU A 267 -16.50 4.61 -7.81
N LEU A 268 -16.41 3.55 -7.00
CA LEU A 268 -15.49 3.50 -5.87
C LEU A 268 -14.04 3.60 -6.33
N LEU A 269 -13.68 2.93 -7.42
CA LEU A 269 -12.34 3.03 -8.02
C LEU A 269 -12.04 4.45 -8.51
N LEU A 270 -13.01 5.11 -9.13
CA LEU A 270 -12.86 6.49 -9.60
C LEU A 270 -12.64 7.47 -8.43
N VAL A 271 -13.43 7.35 -7.37
CA VAL A 271 -13.25 8.16 -6.16
C VAL A 271 -11.89 7.88 -5.51
N GLY A 272 -11.47 6.62 -5.46
CA GLY A 272 -10.14 6.23 -5.02
C GLY A 272 -9.03 6.88 -5.85
N ALA A 273 -9.16 6.87 -7.17
CA ALA A 273 -8.21 7.50 -8.09
C ALA A 273 -8.08 9.01 -7.86
N VAL A 274 -9.20 9.72 -7.76
CA VAL A 274 -9.21 11.17 -7.50
C VAL A 274 -8.55 11.48 -6.16
N LYS A 275 -8.86 10.69 -5.14
CA LYS A 275 -8.31 10.83 -3.79
C LYS A 275 -6.79 10.62 -3.77
N GLU A 276 -6.29 9.55 -4.38
CA GLU A 276 -4.84 9.28 -4.47
C GLU A 276 -4.10 10.40 -5.21
N THR A 277 -4.66 10.86 -6.33
CA THR A 277 -4.11 11.98 -7.10
C THR A 277 -4.08 13.25 -6.26
N TYR A 278 -5.16 13.57 -5.56
CA TYR A 278 -5.27 14.76 -4.72
C TYR A 278 -4.25 14.76 -3.58
N PHE A 279 -4.12 13.65 -2.86
CA PHE A 279 -3.15 13.57 -1.76
C PHE A 279 -1.71 13.53 -2.26
N SER A 280 -1.43 12.87 -3.37
CA SER A 280 -0.11 12.92 -3.99
C SER A 280 0.28 14.35 -4.35
N THR A 281 -0.64 15.11 -4.94
CA THR A 281 -0.47 16.53 -5.27
C THR A 281 -0.24 17.37 -4.02
N LEU A 282 -1.07 17.19 -3.00
CA LEU A 282 -0.98 17.92 -1.73
C LEU A 282 0.39 17.75 -1.05
N TRP A 283 0.87 16.51 -0.98
CA TRP A 283 2.18 16.22 -0.40
C TRP A 283 3.34 16.73 -1.25
N THR A 284 3.20 16.78 -2.59
CA THR A 284 4.23 17.31 -3.48
C THR A 284 4.33 18.84 -3.35
N LEU A 285 3.20 19.54 -3.26
CA LEU A 285 3.17 20.95 -2.98
C LEU A 285 3.77 21.27 -1.58
N GLY A 286 3.45 20.46 -0.57
CA GLY A 286 4.06 20.56 0.75
C GLY A 286 5.59 20.40 0.69
N TRP A 287 6.10 19.42 -0.04
CA TRP A 287 7.54 19.22 -0.23
C TRP A 287 8.20 20.47 -0.80
N HIS A 288 7.66 21.06 -1.86
CA HIS A 288 8.20 22.27 -2.47
C HIS A 288 8.28 23.46 -1.50
N GLN A 289 7.26 23.60 -0.65
CA GLN A 289 7.27 24.66 0.37
C GLN A 289 8.32 24.43 1.47
N TRP A 290 8.53 23.16 1.86
CA TRP A 290 9.48 22.81 2.93
C TRP A 290 10.94 22.85 2.48
N THR A 291 11.20 22.53 1.21
CA THR A 291 12.55 22.52 0.63
C THR A 291 12.94 23.83 -0.04
N GLY A 292 11.99 24.79 -0.12
CA GLY A 292 12.23 26.06 -0.81
C GLY A 292 12.38 25.93 -2.33
N THR A 293 12.06 24.76 -2.89
CA THR A 293 12.15 24.48 -4.34
C THR A 293 10.87 24.91 -5.08
N SER A 294 9.98 25.63 -4.40
CA SER A 294 8.77 26.16 -5.03
C SER A 294 9.17 27.07 -6.19
N PRO A 295 8.76 26.78 -7.43
CA PRO A 295 8.92 27.73 -8.51
C PRO A 295 8.24 29.03 -8.10
N ALA A 296 8.90 30.16 -8.31
CA ALA A 296 8.32 31.48 -8.00
C ALA A 296 6.92 31.53 -8.60
N PRO A 297 5.89 31.98 -7.84
CA PRO A 297 4.54 32.09 -8.37
C PRO A 297 4.65 32.92 -9.65
N ARG A 298 4.34 32.33 -10.79
CA ARG A 298 4.14 33.13 -12.00
C ARG A 298 2.96 34.05 -11.67
N ILE A 299 3.27 35.30 -11.41
CA ILE A 299 2.29 36.37 -11.46
C ILE A 299 1.74 36.23 -12.87
N VAL A 300 0.56 35.64 -13.01
CA VAL A 300 -0.22 35.78 -14.24
C VAL A 300 -0.52 37.28 -14.31
N GLU A 301 0.39 38.01 -14.97
CA GLU A 301 0.19 39.37 -15.32
C GLU A 301 -1.12 39.37 -16.10
N GLN A 302 -2.16 39.78 -15.43
CA GLN A 302 -3.45 39.98 -16.07
C GLN A 302 -3.18 41.01 -17.14
N VAL A 303 -3.01 40.52 -18.40
CA VAL A 303 -3.02 41.38 -19.55
C VAL A 303 -4.33 42.16 -19.48
N PRO A 304 -4.29 43.49 -19.28
CA PRO A 304 -5.51 44.25 -19.25
C PRO A 304 -6.18 44.06 -20.61
N ALA A 305 -7.42 43.57 -20.56
CA ALA A 305 -8.28 43.51 -21.74
C ALA A 305 -8.37 44.91 -22.31
N VAL A 306 -7.79 45.14 -23.49
CA VAL A 306 -7.92 46.33 -24.31
C VAL A 306 -9.22 46.22 -25.10
#